data_9fe9174aea0f6a67122f8c3860d352bc
#
_entry.id   9fe9174aea0f6a67122f8c3860d352bc
#
_cell.length_a   1.000
_cell.length_b   1.000
_cell.length_c   1.000
_cell.angle_alpha   90.00
_cell.angle_beta   90.00
_cell.angle_gamma   90.00
#
_symmetry.space_group_name_H-M   'P 1'
#
loop_
_entity.id
_entity.type
_entity.pdbx_description
1 polymer ?
#
loop_
_entity_poly.entity_id
_entity_poly.type
_entity_poly.pdbx_seq_one_letter_code
_entity_poly.pdbx_strand_id
1 'polypeptide(L)'
;MPRTRRPDQKPHKRRARFLSGCVLALLLIAGLGLALTRLSDRLPFDWRQLFPHRPRGIIIHHTATPDVAYGEKVDAAFIDREHAKRGFSIATREHTYHIGYHYLILRDGTVQPGRPEWMPGSHTLHHNDQLGICLVGNFSSGDNPHGENGSMRPSPQQLAALDKLLHQLIRTYHFRPNNLHRHRDYAQTACPGDRFPFEEVKRRAFAP
;
A
#
# COMPACT_ATOMS: atom_id res chain seq x y z
N MET A 1 -38.77 -46.00 -56.63
CA MET A 1 -38.92 -45.75 -55.15
C MET A 1 -37.58 -45.34 -54.59
N PRO A 2 -37.39 -44.09 -54.09
CA PRO A 2 -36.14 -43.66 -53.49
C PRO A 2 -36.18 -43.95 -52.00
N ARG A 3 -35.08 -44.50 -51.49
CA ARG A 3 -34.83 -44.79 -50.06
C ARG A 3 -34.52 -43.49 -49.35
N THR A 4 -35.32 -43.15 -48.34
CA THR A 4 -35.06 -42.04 -47.38
C THR A 4 -33.97 -42.44 -46.40
N ARG A 5 -32.88 -41.69 -46.38
CA ARG A 5 -31.83 -41.75 -45.31
C ARG A 5 -32.34 -41.05 -44.04
N ARG A 6 -32.31 -41.75 -42.89
CA ARG A 6 -32.53 -41.15 -41.57
C ARG A 6 -31.34 -40.27 -41.20
N PRO A 7 -31.54 -39.13 -40.58
CA PRO A 7 -30.41 -38.32 -40.07
C PRO A 7 -29.82 -38.92 -38.81
N ASP A 8 -28.50 -38.90 -38.81
CA ASP A 8 -27.63 -39.40 -37.72
C ASP A 8 -27.71 -38.49 -36.50
N GLN A 9 -28.29 -38.98 -35.39
CA GLN A 9 -28.36 -38.25 -34.13
C GLN A 9 -27.20 -38.68 -33.26
N LYS A 10 -26.08 -37.95 -33.24
CA LYS A 10 -25.12 -37.94 -32.11
C LYS A 10 -24.22 -36.71 -32.17
N PRO A 11 -24.51 -35.67 -31.30
CA PRO A 11 -23.42 -35.06 -30.54
C PRO A 11 -23.72 -34.68 -29.08
N HIS A 12 -24.88 -35.02 -28.50
CA HIS A 12 -25.21 -34.53 -27.15
C HIS A 12 -24.38 -35.15 -26.00
N LYS A 13 -23.89 -36.38 -26.16
CA LYS A 13 -23.15 -37.05 -25.05
C LYS A 13 -21.71 -36.53 -24.84
N ARG A 14 -21.05 -35.92 -25.81
CA ARG A 14 -19.72 -35.38 -25.68
C ARG A 14 -19.71 -34.02 -24.91
N ARG A 15 -20.70 -33.17 -25.16
CA ARG A 15 -20.81 -31.86 -24.42
C ARG A 15 -21.07 -32.02 -22.93
N ALA A 16 -21.92 -32.97 -22.52
CA ALA A 16 -22.21 -33.25 -21.12
C ALA A 16 -20.97 -33.75 -20.34
N ARG A 17 -20.15 -34.60 -20.98
CA ARG A 17 -18.91 -35.08 -20.37
C ARG A 17 -17.83 -34.00 -20.21
N PHE A 18 -17.76 -33.05 -21.14
CA PHE A 18 -16.84 -31.92 -21.09
C PHE A 18 -17.22 -30.93 -19.96
N LEU A 19 -18.53 -30.62 -19.85
CA LEU A 19 -19.06 -29.76 -18.78
C LEU A 19 -18.85 -30.39 -17.38
N SER A 20 -19.06 -31.71 -17.22
CA SER A 20 -18.77 -32.41 -15.98
C SER A 20 -17.30 -32.37 -15.59
N GLY A 21 -16.38 -32.52 -16.56
CA GLY A 21 -14.93 -32.43 -16.30
C GLY A 21 -14.49 -31.02 -15.85
N CYS A 22 -15.02 -29.96 -16.49
CA CYS A 22 -14.73 -28.58 -16.10
C CYS A 22 -15.25 -28.24 -14.69
N VAL A 23 -16.46 -28.70 -14.35
CA VAL A 23 -17.04 -28.49 -13.01
C VAL A 23 -16.22 -29.22 -11.95
N LEU A 24 -15.82 -30.46 -12.22
CA LEU A 24 -14.97 -31.24 -11.30
C LEU A 24 -13.60 -30.58 -11.10
N ALA A 25 -12.99 -30.09 -12.18
CA ALA A 25 -11.71 -29.36 -12.08
C ALA A 25 -11.84 -28.06 -11.27
N LEU A 26 -12.91 -27.30 -11.42
CA LEU A 26 -13.18 -26.10 -10.64
C LEU A 26 -13.41 -26.42 -9.16
N LEU A 27 -14.12 -27.50 -8.85
CA LEU A 27 -14.34 -27.97 -7.47
C LEU A 27 -13.02 -28.45 -6.83
N LEU A 28 -12.14 -29.11 -7.57
CA LEU A 28 -10.83 -29.52 -7.09
C LEU A 28 -9.91 -28.32 -6.83
N ILE A 29 -9.93 -27.32 -7.71
CA ILE A 29 -9.17 -26.07 -7.52
C ILE A 29 -9.69 -25.31 -6.31
N ALA A 30 -11.02 -25.20 -6.15
CA ALA A 30 -11.63 -24.57 -5.00
C ALA A 30 -11.33 -25.33 -3.70
N GLY A 31 -11.42 -26.67 -3.71
CA GLY A 31 -11.06 -27.52 -2.59
C GLY A 31 -9.59 -27.43 -2.21
N LEU A 32 -8.70 -27.41 -3.20
CA LEU A 32 -7.26 -27.20 -2.98
C LEU A 32 -6.98 -25.81 -2.40
N GLY A 33 -7.65 -24.77 -2.93
CA GLY A 33 -7.56 -23.41 -2.40
C GLY A 33 -7.99 -23.34 -0.93
N LEU A 34 -9.12 -23.97 -0.57
CA LEU A 34 -9.59 -24.02 0.79
C LEU A 34 -8.67 -24.85 1.72
N ALA A 35 -8.07 -25.92 1.22
CA ALA A 35 -7.10 -26.72 1.96
C ALA A 35 -5.81 -25.95 2.18
N LEU A 36 -5.34 -25.19 1.18
CA LEU A 36 -4.16 -24.33 1.28
C LEU A 36 -4.37 -23.19 2.28
N THR A 37 -5.55 -22.57 2.30
CA THR A 37 -5.84 -21.53 3.31
C THR A 37 -5.85 -22.11 4.73
N ARG A 38 -6.46 -23.27 4.94
CA ARG A 38 -6.43 -23.95 6.26
C ARG A 38 -5.03 -24.44 6.65
N LEU A 39 -4.22 -24.84 5.69
CA LEU A 39 -2.82 -25.21 5.93
C LEU A 39 -1.98 -23.98 6.26
N SER A 40 -2.24 -22.83 5.61
CA SER A 40 -1.54 -21.58 5.89
C SER A 40 -1.70 -21.13 7.34
N ASP A 41 -2.87 -21.40 7.94
CA ASP A 41 -3.13 -21.06 9.35
C ASP A 41 -2.32 -21.94 10.34
N ARG A 42 -1.76 -23.06 9.85
CA ARG A 42 -0.94 -23.98 10.65
C ARG A 42 0.57 -23.82 10.41
N LEU A 43 0.97 -23.04 9.42
CA LEU A 43 2.37 -22.77 9.16
C LEU A 43 2.96 -21.90 10.27
N PRO A 44 4.21 -22.12 10.70
CA PRO A 44 4.87 -21.33 11.75
C PRO A 44 5.24 -19.90 11.30
N PHE A 45 5.02 -19.55 10.05
CA PHE A 45 5.30 -18.23 9.47
C PHE A 45 4.17 -17.76 8.55
N ASP A 46 4.11 -16.45 8.27
CA ASP A 46 3.17 -15.92 7.28
C ASP A 46 3.71 -16.23 5.86
N TRP A 47 3.01 -17.12 5.13
CA TRP A 47 3.41 -17.56 3.79
C TRP A 47 3.47 -16.40 2.78
N ARG A 48 2.79 -15.27 3.04
CA ARG A 48 2.87 -14.05 2.21
C ARG A 48 4.28 -13.48 2.16
N GLN A 49 5.11 -13.78 3.18
CA GLN A 49 6.53 -13.40 3.18
C GLN A 49 7.37 -14.19 2.16
N LEU A 50 6.89 -15.35 1.70
CA LEU A 50 7.54 -16.09 0.61
C LEU A 50 7.32 -15.46 -0.77
N PHE A 51 6.22 -14.72 -0.90
CA PHE A 51 5.85 -14.00 -2.13
C PHE A 51 5.60 -12.54 -1.79
N PRO A 52 6.64 -11.81 -1.36
CA PRO A 52 6.47 -10.43 -0.91
C PRO A 52 5.98 -9.57 -2.06
N HIS A 53 5.02 -8.72 -1.75
CA HIS A 53 4.66 -7.64 -2.66
C HIS A 53 5.90 -6.78 -2.91
N ARG A 54 6.31 -6.64 -4.18
CA ARG A 54 7.41 -5.76 -4.54
C ARG A 54 6.85 -4.37 -4.82
N PRO A 55 7.22 -3.36 -4.02
CA PRO A 55 6.74 -2.00 -4.23
C PRO A 55 7.11 -1.48 -5.63
N ARG A 56 6.18 -0.73 -6.25
CA ARG A 56 6.38 -0.15 -7.59
C ARG A 56 6.92 1.28 -7.56
N GLY A 57 6.96 1.90 -6.38
CA GLY A 57 7.40 3.27 -6.21
C GLY A 57 7.20 3.75 -4.78
N ILE A 58 7.29 5.06 -4.61
CA ILE A 58 7.15 5.75 -3.33
C ILE A 58 6.17 6.91 -3.51
N ILE A 59 5.25 7.07 -2.55
CA ILE A 59 4.35 8.22 -2.47
C ILE A 59 4.62 8.96 -1.17
N ILE A 60 4.91 10.26 -1.28
CA ILE A 60 5.13 11.14 -0.14
C ILE A 60 3.81 11.74 0.31
N HIS A 61 3.61 11.73 1.63
CA HIS A 61 2.48 12.29 2.34
C HIS A 61 2.90 13.23 3.46
N HIS A 62 1.96 14.02 3.96
CA HIS A 62 1.99 14.63 5.27
C HIS A 62 0.78 14.16 6.09
N THR A 63 0.84 14.28 7.42
CA THR A 63 -0.28 13.89 8.29
C THR A 63 -1.43 14.89 8.25
N ALA A 64 -1.17 16.13 7.83
CA ALA A 64 -2.07 17.28 7.94
C ALA A 64 -2.52 17.54 9.40
N THR A 65 -1.63 17.27 10.37
CA THR A 65 -1.87 17.43 11.80
C THR A 65 -0.74 18.20 12.47
N PRO A 66 -0.95 18.76 13.70
CA PRO A 66 0.14 19.19 14.56
C PRO A 66 0.98 18.00 15.07
N ASP A 67 2.10 18.30 15.71
CA ASP A 67 3.00 17.31 16.31
C ASP A 67 2.39 16.64 17.54
N VAL A 68 1.45 17.34 18.19
CA VAL A 68 0.64 16.88 19.33
C VAL A 68 -0.82 17.12 18.98
N ALA A 69 -1.63 16.09 18.99
CA ALA A 69 -3.07 16.15 18.77
C ALA A 69 -3.81 15.48 19.93
N TYR A 70 -4.88 16.11 20.41
CA TYR A 70 -5.66 15.62 21.56
C TYR A 70 -4.82 15.35 22.82
N GLY A 71 -3.72 16.09 23.01
CA GLY A 71 -2.79 15.90 24.15
C GLY A 71 -1.81 14.75 23.98
N GLU A 72 -1.81 14.04 22.84
CA GLU A 72 -0.90 12.93 22.55
C GLU A 72 0.08 13.29 21.43
N LYS A 73 1.28 12.71 21.49
CA LYS A 73 2.27 12.82 20.40
C LYS A 73 1.73 12.13 19.16
N VAL A 74 1.79 12.81 18.01
CA VAL A 74 1.43 12.20 16.71
C VAL A 74 2.60 11.34 16.25
N ASP A 75 2.49 10.04 16.54
CA ASP A 75 3.45 9.01 16.18
C ASP A 75 2.76 7.86 15.43
N ALA A 76 3.50 6.80 15.11
CA ALA A 76 2.95 5.66 14.37
C ALA A 76 1.79 4.99 15.12
N ALA A 77 1.85 4.88 16.44
CA ALA A 77 0.78 4.29 17.24
C ALA A 77 -0.47 5.18 17.27
N PHE A 78 -0.29 6.51 17.34
CA PHE A 78 -1.39 7.47 17.21
C PHE A 78 -2.08 7.33 15.83
N ILE A 79 -1.29 7.34 14.75
CA ILE A 79 -1.82 7.20 13.38
C ILE A 79 -2.51 5.84 13.19
N ASP A 80 -1.96 4.77 13.77
CA ASP A 80 -2.59 3.44 13.70
C ASP A 80 -3.99 3.46 14.31
N ARG A 81 -4.16 4.04 15.51
CA ARG A 81 -5.47 4.19 16.17
C ARG A 81 -6.45 5.07 15.37
N GLU A 82 -5.96 6.18 14.82
CA GLU A 82 -6.81 7.07 14.01
C GLU A 82 -7.25 6.41 12.70
N HIS A 83 -6.39 5.62 12.09
CA HIS A 83 -6.72 4.85 10.90
C HIS A 83 -7.65 3.66 11.22
N ALA A 84 -7.53 3.05 12.40
CA ALA A 84 -8.48 2.02 12.87
C ALA A 84 -9.92 2.56 12.91
N LYS A 85 -10.12 3.79 13.42
CA LYS A 85 -11.43 4.47 13.45
C LYS A 85 -12.02 4.67 12.04
N ARG A 86 -11.18 4.72 11.01
CA ARG A 86 -11.57 4.84 9.60
C ARG A 86 -11.78 3.48 8.92
N GLY A 87 -11.67 2.38 9.66
CA GLY A 87 -11.85 1.02 9.16
C GLY A 87 -10.65 0.45 8.40
N PHE A 88 -9.47 1.09 8.45
CA PHE A 88 -8.27 0.52 7.83
C PHE A 88 -7.81 -0.68 8.63
N SER A 89 -7.55 -1.78 7.95
CA SER A 89 -7.08 -3.01 8.61
C SER A 89 -6.38 -3.93 7.61
N ILE A 90 -5.24 -4.47 8.01
CA ILE A 90 -4.60 -5.60 7.37
C ILE A 90 -3.91 -6.44 8.44
N ALA A 91 -4.23 -7.72 8.48
CA ALA A 91 -3.71 -8.63 9.50
C ALA A 91 -2.58 -9.52 8.95
N THR A 92 -1.56 -9.73 9.78
CA THR A 92 -0.65 -10.87 9.72
C THR A 92 -1.08 -11.90 10.78
N ARG A 93 -0.32 -12.96 10.97
CA ARG A 93 -0.54 -13.89 12.09
C ARG A 93 -0.27 -13.26 13.46
N GLU A 94 0.68 -12.33 13.52
CA GLU A 94 1.23 -11.80 14.76
C GLU A 94 0.68 -10.42 15.09
N HIS A 95 0.25 -9.68 14.06
CA HIS A 95 -0.15 -8.28 14.24
C HIS A 95 -1.21 -7.84 13.24
N THR A 96 -2.10 -6.95 13.67
CA THR A 96 -3.02 -6.22 12.81
C THR A 96 -2.58 -4.79 12.70
N TYR A 97 -2.29 -4.34 11.47
CA TYR A 97 -1.90 -2.97 11.15
C TYR A 97 -3.12 -2.18 10.69
N HIS A 98 -3.36 -1.05 11.33
CA HIS A 98 -4.37 -0.08 10.86
C HIS A 98 -3.71 1.10 10.15
N ILE A 99 -2.49 1.49 10.55
CA ILE A 99 -1.72 2.53 9.85
C ILE A 99 -1.63 2.21 8.35
N GLY A 100 -1.95 3.20 7.49
CA GLY A 100 -1.92 3.03 6.05
C GLY A 100 -0.54 3.21 5.42
N TYR A 101 0.37 3.86 6.14
CA TYR A 101 1.72 4.18 5.67
C TYR A 101 2.71 3.06 5.99
N HIS A 102 3.83 3.01 5.24
CA HIS A 102 4.95 2.11 5.51
C HIS A 102 5.96 2.76 6.47
N TYR A 103 6.08 4.09 6.40
CA TYR A 103 6.97 4.88 7.25
C TYR A 103 6.31 6.18 7.68
N LEU A 104 6.55 6.54 8.94
CA LEU A 104 6.20 7.84 9.49
C LEU A 104 7.48 8.53 9.95
N ILE A 105 7.70 9.79 9.53
CA ILE A 105 8.85 10.60 9.92
C ILE A 105 8.38 11.70 10.87
N LEU A 106 8.79 11.61 12.12
CA LEU A 106 8.46 12.58 13.16
C LEU A 106 9.24 13.88 12.98
N ARG A 107 8.81 14.95 13.68
CA ARG A 107 9.44 16.29 13.60
C ARG A 107 10.94 16.30 13.91
N ASP A 108 11.38 15.46 14.82
CA ASP A 108 12.78 15.30 15.23
C ASP A 108 13.62 14.47 14.24
N GLY A 109 13.02 13.98 13.14
CA GLY A 109 13.65 13.11 12.16
C GLY A 109 13.59 11.62 12.51
N THR A 110 12.99 11.23 13.63
CA THR A 110 12.79 9.81 13.96
C THR A 110 11.92 9.15 12.89
N VAL A 111 12.44 8.08 12.28
CA VAL A 111 11.69 7.26 11.32
C VAL A 111 11.06 6.09 12.07
N GLN A 112 9.74 6.03 12.06
CA GLN A 112 8.99 4.93 12.68
C GLN A 112 8.40 4.02 11.58
N PRO A 113 8.51 2.68 11.74
CA PRO A 113 7.86 1.75 10.83
C PRO A 113 6.35 1.77 11.03
N GLY A 114 5.62 1.63 9.94
CA GLY A 114 4.20 1.32 9.89
C GLY A 114 3.95 -0.08 9.36
N ARG A 115 3.25 -0.21 8.21
CA ARG A 115 3.10 -1.51 7.53
C ARG A 115 4.45 -1.99 7.01
N PRO A 116 4.73 -3.29 7.06
CA PRO A 116 5.90 -3.87 6.41
C PRO A 116 5.91 -3.56 4.89
N GLU A 117 7.09 -3.36 4.32
CA GLU A 117 7.26 -3.02 2.89
C GLU A 117 6.67 -4.06 1.93
N TRP A 118 6.61 -5.33 2.36
CA TRP A 118 6.03 -6.43 1.59
C TRP A 118 4.49 -6.49 1.61
N MET A 119 3.83 -5.60 2.37
CA MET A 119 2.38 -5.48 2.43
C MET A 119 1.91 -4.28 1.59
N PRO A 120 0.71 -4.34 0.99
CA PRO A 120 0.12 -3.15 0.38
C PRO A 120 -0.22 -2.10 1.44
N GLY A 121 -0.03 -0.84 1.10
CA GLY A 121 -0.45 0.28 1.93
C GLY A 121 -1.98 0.45 2.02
N SER A 122 -2.41 1.53 2.67
CA SER A 122 -3.78 2.05 2.65
C SER A 122 -3.73 3.57 2.72
N HIS A 123 -3.02 4.18 1.77
CA HIS A 123 -2.71 5.61 1.78
C HIS A 123 -3.06 6.33 0.47
N THR A 124 -3.21 5.60 -0.64
CA THR A 124 -3.57 6.19 -1.94
C THR A 124 -4.39 5.17 -2.73
N LEU A 125 -5.67 5.48 -2.97
CA LEU A 125 -6.58 4.58 -3.68
C LEU A 125 -6.00 4.21 -5.07
N HIS A 126 -6.04 2.93 -5.42
CA HIS A 126 -5.48 2.32 -6.63
C HIS A 126 -3.94 2.36 -6.76
N HIS A 127 -3.22 2.91 -5.76
CA HIS A 127 -1.76 3.02 -5.76
C HIS A 127 -1.13 2.53 -4.44
N ASN A 128 -1.84 1.65 -3.71
CA ASN A 128 -1.38 1.06 -2.47
C ASN A 128 -0.28 -0.02 -2.67
N ASP A 129 0.08 -0.28 -3.93
CA ASP A 129 1.25 -1.07 -4.34
C ASP A 129 2.57 -0.28 -4.30
N GLN A 130 2.53 0.99 -3.88
CA GLN A 130 3.70 1.83 -3.65
C GLN A 130 3.93 2.02 -2.14
N LEU A 131 5.16 2.32 -1.74
CA LEU A 131 5.50 2.63 -0.35
C LEU A 131 4.99 4.02 0.02
N GLY A 132 4.16 4.12 1.04
CA GLY A 132 3.72 5.41 1.59
C GLY A 132 4.70 5.88 2.66
N ILE A 133 5.32 7.04 2.45
CA ILE A 133 6.14 7.73 3.46
C ILE A 133 5.40 8.99 3.88
N CYS A 134 5.09 9.10 5.17
CA CYS A 134 4.35 10.23 5.71
C CYS A 134 5.21 11.04 6.69
N LEU A 135 5.20 12.36 6.56
CA LEU A 135 5.86 13.28 7.49
C LEU A 135 4.83 13.92 8.40
N VAL A 136 5.12 13.98 9.69
CA VAL A 136 4.27 14.67 10.66
C VAL A 136 4.33 16.18 10.41
N GLY A 137 3.18 16.82 10.25
CA GLY A 137 3.02 18.24 9.98
C GLY A 137 1.91 18.54 8.96
N ASN A 138 1.59 19.81 8.78
CA ASN A 138 0.64 20.28 7.77
C ASN A 138 1.30 21.32 6.86
N PHE A 139 1.78 20.87 5.71
CA PHE A 139 2.55 21.70 4.78
C PHE A 139 1.67 22.34 3.68
N SER A 140 0.35 22.26 3.80
CA SER A 140 -0.59 22.92 2.91
C SER A 140 -0.81 24.38 3.33
N SER A 141 -0.61 25.32 2.40
CA SER A 141 -0.89 26.74 2.67
C SER A 141 -2.38 27.03 2.79
N GLY A 142 -3.22 26.26 2.09
CA GLY A 142 -4.67 26.39 2.16
C GLY A 142 -5.26 25.88 3.47
N ASP A 143 -4.76 24.72 3.96
CA ASP A 143 -5.31 24.07 5.15
C ASP A 143 -4.64 24.54 6.46
N ASN A 144 -3.48 25.18 6.35
CA ASN A 144 -2.69 25.66 7.50
C ASN A 144 -2.00 27.00 7.18
N PRO A 145 -2.76 28.05 6.90
CA PRO A 145 -2.20 29.33 6.44
C PRO A 145 -1.28 29.99 7.46
N HIS A 146 -1.58 29.87 8.73
CA HIS A 146 -0.88 30.56 9.83
C HIS A 146 -0.16 29.62 10.81
N GLY A 147 -0.22 28.29 10.61
CA GLY A 147 0.47 27.31 11.45
C GLY A 147 -0.34 26.76 12.62
N GLU A 148 -1.61 27.08 12.76
CA GLU A 148 -2.47 26.62 13.86
C GLU A 148 -2.65 25.08 13.83
N ASN A 149 -2.61 24.50 12.63
CA ASN A 149 -2.79 23.06 12.41
C ASN A 149 -1.46 22.34 12.24
N GLY A 150 -0.40 22.77 12.95
CA GLY A 150 0.91 22.13 12.94
C GLY A 150 1.96 22.88 12.14
N SER A 151 3.10 22.25 12.03
CA SER A 151 4.26 22.84 11.35
C SER A 151 3.99 23.05 9.87
N MET A 152 4.19 24.27 9.40
CA MET A 152 3.92 24.67 8.00
C MET A 152 4.94 24.15 6.99
N ARG A 153 6.12 23.68 7.44
CA ARG A 153 7.19 23.13 6.59
C ARG A 153 7.81 21.91 7.27
N PRO A 154 8.36 20.96 6.49
CA PRO A 154 9.21 19.92 7.08
C PRO A 154 10.38 20.54 7.83
N SER A 155 10.78 19.91 8.93
CA SER A 155 12.01 20.28 9.64
C SER A 155 13.25 19.86 8.85
N PRO A 156 14.42 20.48 9.08
CA PRO A 156 15.67 20.00 8.52
C PRO A 156 15.96 18.53 8.88
N GLN A 157 15.60 18.12 10.10
CA GLN A 157 15.75 16.73 10.58
C GLN A 157 14.85 15.76 9.81
N GLN A 158 13.59 16.14 9.55
CA GLN A 158 12.70 15.32 8.71
C GLN A 158 13.24 15.18 7.29
N LEU A 159 13.72 16.25 6.67
CA LEU A 159 14.27 16.21 5.33
C LEU A 159 15.53 15.36 5.23
N ALA A 160 16.42 15.44 6.24
CA ALA A 160 17.61 14.60 6.30
C ALA A 160 17.27 13.11 6.48
N ALA A 161 16.28 12.81 7.34
CA ALA A 161 15.81 11.45 7.54
C ALA A 161 15.12 10.88 6.30
N LEU A 162 14.29 11.70 5.63
CA LEU A 162 13.65 11.33 4.37
C LEU A 162 14.67 11.04 3.27
N ASP A 163 15.70 11.88 3.15
CA ASP A 163 16.77 11.73 2.17
C ASP A 163 17.50 10.39 2.35
N LYS A 164 17.90 10.09 3.59
CA LYS A 164 18.54 8.80 3.95
C LYS A 164 17.64 7.60 3.63
N LEU A 165 16.35 7.68 3.99
CA LEU A 165 15.37 6.62 3.73
C LEU A 165 15.15 6.43 2.23
N LEU A 166 15.00 7.51 1.46
CA LEU A 166 14.84 7.46 0.01
C LEU A 166 16.05 6.80 -0.66
N HIS A 167 17.27 7.17 -0.30
CA HIS A 167 18.48 6.54 -0.85
C HIS A 167 18.53 5.02 -0.54
N GLN A 168 18.11 4.61 0.66
CA GLN A 168 18.03 3.19 1.02
C GLN A 168 17.02 2.46 0.14
N LEU A 169 15.78 2.96 0.04
CA LEU A 169 14.70 2.32 -0.71
C LEU A 169 14.97 2.31 -2.23
N ILE A 170 15.52 3.41 -2.77
CA ILE A 170 15.92 3.50 -4.17
C ILE A 170 16.95 2.42 -4.52
N ARG A 171 17.97 2.21 -3.68
CA ARG A 171 18.96 1.14 -3.88
C ARG A 171 18.34 -0.25 -3.74
N THR A 172 17.49 -0.45 -2.73
CA THR A 172 16.88 -1.77 -2.47
C THR A 172 15.95 -2.21 -3.59
N TYR A 173 15.13 -1.30 -4.11
CA TYR A 173 14.09 -1.61 -5.11
C TYR A 173 14.46 -1.18 -6.53
N HIS A 174 15.62 -0.54 -6.73
CA HIS A 174 16.10 -0.01 -8.01
C HIS A 174 15.12 1.01 -8.62
N PHE A 175 14.55 1.87 -7.76
CA PHE A 175 13.64 2.91 -8.23
C PHE A 175 14.35 3.95 -9.09
N ARG A 176 13.58 4.54 -10.01
CA ARG A 176 13.98 5.63 -10.89
C ARG A 176 13.22 6.91 -10.52
N PRO A 177 13.60 8.09 -11.02
CA PRO A 177 12.93 9.35 -10.71
C PRO A 177 11.41 9.35 -10.94
N ASN A 178 10.93 8.58 -11.91
CA ASN A 178 9.50 8.43 -12.20
C ASN A 178 8.77 7.42 -11.28
N ASN A 179 9.45 6.87 -10.27
CA ASN A 179 8.81 6.05 -9.24
C ASN A 179 8.63 6.81 -7.91
N LEU A 180 8.98 8.11 -7.84
CA LEU A 180 8.75 8.96 -6.67
C LEU A 180 7.66 9.99 -6.98
N HIS A 181 6.60 9.97 -6.19
CA HIS A 181 5.37 10.72 -6.41
C HIS A 181 4.90 11.42 -5.14
N ARG A 182 3.99 12.38 -5.31
CA ARG A 182 3.19 12.98 -4.24
C ARG A 182 1.80 12.37 -4.21
N HIS A 183 1.13 12.40 -3.10
CA HIS A 183 -0.27 11.95 -3.05
C HIS A 183 -1.16 12.71 -4.06
N ARG A 184 -0.95 14.01 -4.22
CA ARG A 184 -1.69 14.85 -5.19
C ARG A 184 -1.50 14.45 -6.65
N ASP A 185 -0.49 13.68 -6.98
CA ASP A 185 -0.27 13.21 -8.36
C ASP A 185 -1.27 12.11 -8.75
N TYR A 186 -1.97 11.51 -7.75
CA TYR A 186 -2.93 10.43 -7.94
C TYR A 186 -4.33 10.72 -7.40
N ALA A 187 -4.49 11.74 -6.58
CA ALA A 187 -5.77 12.06 -5.94
C ALA A 187 -5.98 13.58 -5.88
N GLN A 188 -7.25 13.99 -5.85
CA GLN A 188 -7.62 15.39 -5.62
C GLN A 188 -7.40 15.75 -4.14
N THR A 189 -6.18 16.13 -3.79
CA THR A 189 -5.75 16.47 -2.43
C THR A 189 -4.62 17.50 -2.44
N ALA A 190 -4.47 18.25 -1.36
CA ALA A 190 -3.31 19.13 -1.15
C ALA A 190 -2.05 18.38 -0.72
N CYS A 191 -2.14 17.12 -0.28
CA CYS A 191 -1.04 16.32 0.27
C CYS A 191 0.09 16.10 -0.77
N PRO A 192 1.36 16.25 -0.38
CA PRO A 192 1.92 16.53 0.93
C PRO A 192 1.98 18.03 1.32
N GLY A 193 1.29 18.91 0.61
CA GLY A 193 1.31 20.35 0.79
C GLY A 193 2.22 21.07 -0.23
N ASP A 194 1.84 22.30 -0.57
CA ASP A 194 2.59 23.14 -1.52
C ASP A 194 3.92 23.67 -0.94
N ARG A 195 4.03 23.69 0.40
CA ARG A 195 5.25 24.08 1.11
C ARG A 195 6.23 22.92 1.32
N PHE A 196 5.88 21.70 0.86
CA PHE A 196 6.82 20.58 0.85
C PHE A 196 7.77 20.72 -0.37
N PRO A 197 9.10 20.68 -0.18
CA PRO A 197 10.08 20.95 -1.26
C PRO A 197 10.29 19.70 -2.14
N PHE A 198 9.25 19.22 -2.81
CA PHE A 198 9.23 17.93 -3.51
C PHE A 198 10.31 17.83 -4.61
N GLU A 199 10.46 18.84 -5.44
CA GLU A 199 11.40 18.80 -6.56
C GLU A 199 12.87 18.80 -6.09
N GLU A 200 13.15 19.47 -4.97
CA GLU A 200 14.46 19.43 -4.33
C GLU A 200 14.75 18.04 -3.74
N VAL A 201 13.78 17.49 -3.00
CA VAL A 201 13.86 16.14 -2.42
C VAL A 201 14.09 15.11 -3.53
N LYS A 202 13.33 15.19 -4.62
CA LYS A 202 13.45 14.29 -5.76
C LYS A 202 14.83 14.40 -6.42
N ARG A 203 15.30 15.61 -6.66
CA ARG A 203 16.63 15.85 -7.24
C ARG A 203 17.74 15.25 -6.37
N ARG A 204 17.69 15.46 -5.05
CA ARG A 204 18.68 14.93 -4.09
C ARG A 204 18.65 13.42 -4.00
N ALA A 205 17.45 12.82 -3.93
CA ALA A 205 17.26 11.38 -3.81
C ALA A 205 17.84 10.58 -5.00
N PHE A 206 17.92 11.19 -6.18
CA PHE A 206 18.43 10.57 -7.40
C PHE A 206 19.74 11.22 -7.91
N ALA A 207 20.37 12.05 -7.10
CA ALA A 207 21.72 12.54 -7.41
C ALA A 207 22.72 11.36 -7.37
N PRO A 208 23.74 11.38 -8.24
CA PRO A 208 24.76 10.33 -8.29
C PRO A 208 25.59 10.25 -7.01
#